data_44344ea2a67790f4cd207a3953e07b71
#
_entry.id   44344ea2a67790f4cd207a3953e07b71
#
_cell.length_a   1.000
_cell.length_b   1.000
_cell.length_c   1.000
_cell.angle_alpha   90.00
_cell.angle_beta   90.00
_cell.angle_gamma   90.00
#
_symmetry.space_group_name_H-M   'P 1'
#
loop_
_entity.id
_entity.type
_entity.pdbx_description
1 polymer ?
#
loop_
_entity_poly.entity_id
_entity_poly.type
_entity_poly.pdbx_seq_one_letter_code
_entity_poly.pdbx_strand_id
1 'polypeptide(L)'
;MNTHHTPTQPSHAASEAAEEPTRASNFLRQIIENDLSQGTYAGRKWSGTPGDAAHQAHGEPDPARIRTRFPPEPNGYLHIGHAKSICLNFGLAQEYQGICHLRFDDTNPEKESVEYVHSITDAVQWLVGPAWIHDDVGGHDVHLYYASHYFDAMHRAALYLIEHGLAYVDEQSPEDMRRNRGDFTHPGVDSPFRARTPAENLARF
;
A
#
# COMPACT_ATOMS: atom_id res chain seq x y z
N MET A 1 -9.90 83.57 19.21
CA MET A 1 -10.56 82.48 18.50
C MET A 1 -9.47 81.65 17.87
N ASN A 2 -9.07 80.59 18.55
CA ASN A 2 -8.02 79.65 18.09
C ASN A 2 -8.68 78.34 17.70
N THR A 3 -8.64 78.03 16.43
CA THR A 3 -9.09 76.71 15.93
C THR A 3 -7.89 75.80 15.84
N HIS A 4 -7.90 74.76 16.71
CA HIS A 4 -6.95 73.65 16.66
C HIS A 4 -7.33 72.66 15.56
N HIS A 5 -6.42 72.48 14.61
CA HIS A 5 -6.50 71.45 13.59
C HIS A 5 -5.74 70.20 14.12
N THR A 6 -6.47 69.06 14.27
CA THR A 6 -5.89 67.79 14.61
C THR A 6 -5.62 67.00 13.34
N PRO A 7 -4.43 66.52 13.06
CA PRO A 7 -4.19 65.66 11.89
C PRO A 7 -4.59 64.17 12.19
N THR A 8 -5.42 63.67 11.32
CA THR A 8 -5.82 62.25 11.30
C THR A 8 -4.68 61.39 10.78
N GLN A 9 -4.21 60.45 11.57
CA GLN A 9 -3.29 59.38 11.13
C GLN A 9 -4.02 58.30 10.30
N PRO A 10 -3.44 57.80 9.19
CA PRO A 10 -3.98 56.65 8.50
C PRO A 10 -3.52 55.39 9.24
N SER A 11 -4.48 54.54 9.64
CA SER A 11 -4.25 53.22 10.20
C SER A 11 -3.80 52.25 9.08
N HIS A 12 -2.55 51.90 9.09
CA HIS A 12 -2.04 50.75 8.34
C HIS A 12 -2.38 49.49 9.13
N ALA A 13 -3.51 48.85 8.80
CA ALA A 13 -3.74 47.46 9.14
C ALA A 13 -3.00 46.60 8.10
N ALA A 14 -1.75 46.27 8.37
CA ALA A 14 -1.07 45.19 7.67
C ALA A 14 -1.66 43.87 8.16
N SER A 15 -2.39 43.20 7.27
CA SER A 15 -2.78 41.81 7.45
C SER A 15 -1.50 40.98 7.41
N GLU A 16 -1.00 40.58 8.58
CA GLU A 16 -0.04 39.46 8.68
C GLU A 16 -0.77 38.19 8.25
N ALA A 17 -0.55 37.78 7.00
CA ALA A 17 -0.84 36.44 6.58
C ALA A 17 0.04 35.52 7.42
N ALA A 18 -0.55 34.75 8.34
CA ALA A 18 0.14 33.72 9.08
C ALA A 18 0.72 32.74 8.06
N GLU A 19 2.04 32.69 7.95
CA GLU A 19 2.74 31.64 7.19
C GLU A 19 2.36 30.30 7.83
N GLU A 20 1.63 29.47 7.08
CA GLU A 20 1.42 28.08 7.51
C GLU A 20 2.78 27.42 7.74
N PRO A 21 2.95 26.67 8.85
CA PRO A 21 4.21 26.01 9.15
C PRO A 21 4.58 25.09 7.99
N THR A 22 5.71 25.36 7.33
CA THR A 22 6.25 24.52 6.26
C THR A 22 6.42 23.12 6.78
N ARG A 23 5.53 22.19 6.39
CA ARG A 23 5.63 20.77 6.73
C ARG A 23 6.94 20.22 6.19
N ALA A 24 7.69 19.49 7.03
CA ALA A 24 8.88 18.79 6.60
C ALA A 24 8.51 17.81 5.47
N SER A 25 8.95 18.11 4.25
CA SER A 25 8.71 17.25 3.08
C SER A 25 9.75 16.13 3.03
N ASN A 26 9.38 15.02 2.41
CA ASN A 26 10.27 13.92 2.07
C ASN A 26 9.94 13.40 0.66
N PHE A 27 10.76 12.50 0.12
CA PHE A 27 10.59 12.02 -1.26
C PHE A 27 9.23 11.34 -1.50
N LEU A 28 8.63 10.68 -0.50
CA LEU A 28 7.30 10.05 -0.64
C LEU A 28 6.22 11.12 -0.82
N ARG A 29 6.26 12.18 0.00
CA ARG A 29 5.33 13.30 -0.14
C ARG A 29 5.48 14.00 -1.49
N GLN A 30 6.70 14.21 -1.95
CA GLN A 30 6.96 14.81 -3.26
C GLN A 30 6.38 13.99 -4.42
N ILE A 31 6.50 12.65 -4.37
CA ILE A 31 5.89 11.74 -5.35
C ILE A 31 4.36 11.87 -5.30
N ILE A 32 3.77 11.76 -4.11
CA ILE A 32 2.31 11.84 -3.92
C ILE A 32 1.78 13.18 -4.43
N GLU A 33 2.38 14.29 -4.03
CA GLU A 33 1.97 15.63 -4.41
C GLU A 33 2.08 15.86 -5.93
N ASN A 34 3.15 15.36 -6.54
CA ASN A 34 3.31 15.40 -8.00
C ASN A 34 2.22 14.57 -8.71
N ASP A 35 1.98 13.32 -8.29
CA ASP A 35 0.96 12.47 -8.89
C ASP A 35 -0.45 13.07 -8.72
N LEU A 36 -0.75 13.63 -7.57
CA LEU A 36 -2.03 14.30 -7.32
C LEU A 36 -2.20 15.54 -8.18
N SER A 37 -1.14 16.36 -8.34
CA SER A 37 -1.17 17.57 -9.17
C SER A 37 -1.37 17.26 -10.66
N GLN A 38 -0.82 16.15 -11.13
CA GLN A 38 -0.94 15.68 -12.51
C GLN A 38 -2.20 14.85 -12.76
N GLY A 39 -2.95 14.48 -11.73
CA GLY A 39 -4.11 13.61 -11.85
C GLY A 39 -3.76 12.19 -12.33
N THR A 40 -2.54 11.70 -12.03
CA THR A 40 -2.02 10.41 -12.52
C THR A 40 -3.00 9.25 -12.31
N TYR A 41 -3.73 9.25 -11.21
CA TYR A 41 -4.69 8.19 -10.84
C TYR A 41 -6.15 8.65 -10.85
N ALA A 42 -6.46 9.83 -11.42
CA ALA A 42 -7.82 10.38 -11.38
C ALA A 42 -8.87 9.50 -12.10
N GLY A 43 -8.45 8.73 -13.10
CA GLY A 43 -9.32 7.81 -13.83
C GLY A 43 -9.40 6.38 -13.26
N ARG A 44 -8.81 6.14 -12.08
CA ARG A 44 -8.81 4.81 -11.49
C ARG A 44 -10.22 4.36 -11.09
N LYS A 45 -10.53 3.10 -11.39
CA LYS A 45 -11.79 2.45 -11.05
C LYS A 45 -11.57 1.16 -10.30
N TRP A 46 -12.59 0.73 -9.57
CA TRP A 46 -12.62 -0.54 -8.85
C TRP A 46 -13.95 -1.25 -9.05
N SER A 47 -13.91 -2.49 -9.55
CA SER A 47 -15.10 -3.29 -9.86
C SER A 47 -15.57 -4.19 -8.70
N GLY A 48 -14.99 -4.03 -7.51
CA GLY A 48 -15.33 -4.83 -6.33
C GLY A 48 -14.54 -6.13 -6.17
N THR A 49 -13.91 -6.61 -7.25
CA THR A 49 -13.10 -7.85 -7.23
C THR A 49 -11.79 -7.70 -7.99
N PRO A 50 -10.75 -8.49 -7.66
CA PRO A 50 -9.50 -8.51 -8.42
C PRO A 50 -9.72 -8.93 -9.88
N GLY A 51 -9.03 -8.27 -10.80
CA GLY A 51 -9.10 -8.54 -12.22
C GLY A 51 -8.16 -7.66 -13.02
N ASP A 52 -8.14 -7.82 -14.34
CA ASP A 52 -7.36 -7.02 -15.26
C ASP A 52 -7.92 -5.59 -15.47
N ALA A 53 -7.25 -4.80 -16.27
CA ALA A 53 -7.67 -3.42 -16.56
C ALA A 53 -9.05 -3.33 -17.20
N ALA A 54 -9.41 -4.29 -18.06
CA ALA A 54 -10.73 -4.34 -18.70
C ALA A 54 -11.83 -4.62 -17.68
N HIS A 55 -11.58 -5.56 -16.75
CA HIS A 55 -12.47 -5.85 -15.62
C HIS A 55 -12.67 -4.61 -14.75
N GLN A 56 -11.58 -3.93 -14.34
CA GLN A 56 -11.66 -2.74 -13.49
C GLN A 56 -12.34 -1.55 -14.19
N ALA A 57 -12.27 -1.45 -15.51
CA ALA A 57 -12.92 -0.38 -16.27
C ALA A 57 -14.45 -0.35 -16.12
N HIS A 58 -15.05 -1.48 -15.74
CA HIS A 58 -16.49 -1.59 -15.47
C HIS A 58 -16.89 -1.18 -14.06
N GLY A 59 -15.92 -0.92 -13.17
CA GLY A 59 -16.15 -0.54 -11.78
C GLY A 59 -16.49 0.93 -11.59
N GLU A 60 -16.84 1.26 -10.35
CA GLU A 60 -17.05 2.63 -9.92
C GLU A 60 -15.71 3.39 -9.78
N PRO A 61 -15.72 4.74 -9.87
CA PRO A 61 -14.56 5.54 -9.56
C PRO A 61 -13.98 5.21 -8.17
N ASP A 62 -12.68 4.97 -8.10
CA ASP A 62 -12.00 4.73 -6.83
C ASP A 62 -11.81 6.05 -6.07
N PRO A 63 -12.46 6.25 -4.92
CA PRO A 63 -12.39 7.51 -4.18
C PRO A 63 -11.03 7.72 -3.49
N ALA A 64 -10.23 6.67 -3.31
CA ALA A 64 -8.97 6.77 -2.61
C ALA A 64 -7.92 7.49 -3.45
N ARG A 65 -7.50 8.66 -3.01
CA ARG A 65 -6.47 9.48 -3.68
C ARG A 65 -5.11 8.78 -3.70
N ILE A 66 -4.76 8.13 -2.60
CA ILE A 66 -3.57 7.28 -2.47
C ILE A 66 -3.93 5.99 -1.74
N ARG A 67 -3.11 4.96 -1.92
CA ARG A 67 -3.22 3.71 -1.17
C ARG A 67 -1.87 3.33 -0.58
N THR A 68 -1.87 3.06 0.71
CA THR A 68 -0.75 2.50 1.45
C THR A 68 -1.15 1.17 2.06
N ARG A 69 -0.19 0.44 2.63
CA ARG A 69 -0.49 -0.80 3.35
C ARG A 69 0.51 -1.05 4.46
N PHE A 70 0.04 -1.70 5.50
CA PHE A 70 0.85 -2.35 6.51
C PHE A 70 0.56 -3.85 6.45
N PRO A 71 1.48 -4.69 5.91
CA PRO A 71 1.26 -6.12 5.67
C PRO A 71 2.05 -6.99 6.67
N PRO A 72 1.62 -7.12 7.93
CA PRO A 72 2.32 -7.98 8.89
C PRO A 72 2.05 -9.46 8.63
N GLU A 73 3.05 -10.32 8.88
CA GLU A 73 2.81 -11.75 9.11
C GLU A 73 2.30 -11.95 10.55
N PRO A 74 1.21 -12.72 10.77
CA PRO A 74 0.70 -12.97 12.12
C PRO A 74 1.46 -14.10 12.82
N ASN A 75 2.80 -13.97 12.91
CA ASN A 75 3.74 -14.96 13.45
C ASN A 75 4.49 -14.48 14.71
N GLY A 76 4.11 -13.31 15.25
CA GLY A 76 4.72 -12.70 16.43
C GLY A 76 4.10 -11.37 16.81
N TYR A 77 4.49 -10.87 17.98
CA TYR A 77 4.06 -9.56 18.46
C TYR A 77 4.78 -8.41 17.76
N LEU A 78 4.09 -7.27 17.62
CA LEU A 78 4.71 -6.06 17.10
C LEU A 78 5.73 -5.49 18.07
N HIS A 79 6.71 -4.78 17.54
CA HIS A 79 7.70 -4.03 18.32
C HIS A 79 7.82 -2.60 17.77
N ILE A 80 8.63 -1.75 18.44
CA ILE A 80 8.76 -0.33 18.10
C ILE A 80 9.18 -0.07 16.63
N GLY A 81 9.89 -0.99 16.00
CA GLY A 81 10.21 -0.91 14.57
C GLY A 81 8.98 -0.93 13.67
N HIS A 82 7.97 -1.72 14.04
CA HIS A 82 6.69 -1.76 13.33
C HIS A 82 5.89 -0.46 13.53
N ALA A 83 5.95 0.15 14.71
CA ALA A 83 5.25 1.42 14.98
C ALA A 83 5.67 2.52 13.99
N LYS A 84 6.96 2.61 13.65
CA LYS A 84 7.45 3.55 12.65
C LYS A 84 6.80 3.33 11.28
N SER A 85 6.68 2.08 10.82
CA SER A 85 6.03 1.73 9.56
C SER A 85 4.53 2.01 9.59
N ILE A 86 3.85 1.69 10.69
CA ILE A 86 2.43 1.96 10.88
C ILE A 86 2.17 3.47 10.80
N CYS A 87 2.88 4.28 11.60
CA CYS A 87 2.73 5.74 11.60
C CYS A 87 3.00 6.34 10.21
N LEU A 88 3.97 5.83 9.45
CA LEU A 88 4.25 6.31 8.11
C LEU A 88 3.09 5.99 7.16
N ASN A 89 2.64 4.73 7.10
CA ASN A 89 1.64 4.29 6.13
C ASN A 89 0.26 4.86 6.43
N PHE A 90 -0.21 4.77 7.66
CA PHE A 90 -1.48 5.35 8.09
C PHE A 90 -1.45 6.88 8.07
N GLY A 91 -0.34 7.49 8.50
CA GLY A 91 -0.17 8.94 8.49
C GLY A 91 -0.23 9.53 7.09
N LEU A 92 0.42 8.92 6.09
CA LEU A 92 0.32 9.37 4.70
C LEU A 92 -1.11 9.21 4.16
N ALA A 93 -1.77 8.08 4.45
CA ALA A 93 -3.16 7.88 4.04
C ALA A 93 -4.08 8.95 4.64
N GLN A 94 -3.92 9.27 5.92
CA GLN A 94 -4.69 10.31 6.60
C GLN A 94 -4.41 11.70 5.99
N GLU A 95 -3.14 12.04 5.81
CA GLU A 95 -2.71 13.36 5.31
C GLU A 95 -3.24 13.67 3.92
N TYR A 96 -3.28 12.66 3.04
CA TYR A 96 -3.68 12.83 1.63
C TYR A 96 -5.07 12.29 1.30
N GLN A 97 -5.93 12.05 2.29
CA GLN A 97 -7.30 11.54 2.09
C GLN A 97 -7.31 10.21 1.28
N GLY A 98 -6.37 9.36 1.60
CA GLY A 98 -6.23 8.02 1.02
C GLY A 98 -6.72 6.93 1.95
N ILE A 99 -6.37 5.69 1.61
CA ILE A 99 -6.72 4.49 2.35
C ILE A 99 -5.43 3.74 2.71
N CYS A 100 -5.31 3.29 3.96
CA CYS A 100 -4.27 2.35 4.37
C CYS A 100 -4.89 0.97 4.63
N HIS A 101 -4.39 -0.06 3.96
CA HIS A 101 -4.83 -1.43 4.16
C HIS A 101 -3.97 -2.11 5.24
N LEU A 102 -4.60 -2.60 6.30
CA LEU A 102 -4.02 -3.62 7.16
C LEU A 102 -4.27 -4.97 6.48
N ARG A 103 -3.24 -5.56 5.90
CA ARG A 103 -3.35 -6.83 5.20
C ARG A 103 -2.45 -7.87 5.82
N PHE A 104 -3.02 -8.81 6.53
CA PHE A 104 -2.26 -9.94 7.05
C PHE A 104 -1.69 -10.78 5.89
N ASP A 105 -0.38 -11.04 5.96
CA ASP A 105 0.30 -11.97 5.08
C ASP A 105 0.28 -13.37 5.73
N ASP A 106 -0.92 -13.94 5.75
CA ASP A 106 -1.29 -15.17 6.44
C ASP A 106 -1.21 -16.39 5.49
N THR A 107 -0.06 -16.57 4.86
CA THR A 107 0.14 -17.62 3.85
C THR A 107 0.90 -18.83 4.37
N ASN A 108 1.35 -18.83 5.63
CA ASN A 108 2.08 -19.92 6.25
C ASN A 108 1.40 -20.42 7.54
N PRO A 109 0.43 -21.36 7.44
CA PRO A 109 -0.36 -21.81 8.57
C PRO A 109 0.44 -22.52 9.68
N GLU A 110 1.68 -22.95 9.41
CA GLU A 110 2.53 -23.60 10.43
C GLU A 110 3.09 -22.61 11.48
N LYS A 111 3.17 -21.32 11.15
CA LYS A 111 3.79 -20.28 11.98
C LYS A 111 2.82 -19.23 12.48
N GLU A 112 1.61 -19.22 11.98
CA GLU A 112 0.63 -18.17 12.18
C GLU A 112 -0.37 -18.53 13.27
N SER A 113 -0.82 -17.53 14.01
CA SER A 113 -1.76 -17.69 15.11
C SER A 113 -2.79 -16.58 15.13
N VAL A 114 -4.03 -16.95 15.43
CA VAL A 114 -5.15 -16.01 15.66
C VAL A 114 -4.83 -15.05 16.82
N GLU A 115 -4.07 -15.49 17.82
CA GLU A 115 -3.60 -14.64 18.91
C GLU A 115 -2.79 -13.43 18.37
N TYR A 116 -1.87 -13.67 17.42
CA TYR A 116 -1.09 -12.60 16.82
C TYR A 116 -1.93 -11.68 15.94
N VAL A 117 -2.93 -12.22 15.23
CA VAL A 117 -3.89 -11.39 14.48
C VAL A 117 -4.58 -10.39 15.40
N HIS A 118 -5.13 -10.85 16.53
CA HIS A 118 -5.77 -9.97 17.51
C HIS A 118 -4.80 -8.97 18.11
N SER A 119 -3.63 -9.43 18.57
CA SER A 119 -2.62 -8.55 19.18
C SER A 119 -2.13 -7.47 18.22
N ILE A 120 -1.92 -7.81 16.94
CA ILE A 120 -1.51 -6.86 15.90
C ILE A 120 -2.62 -5.84 15.63
N THR A 121 -3.85 -6.30 15.50
CA THR A 121 -5.01 -5.42 15.27
C THR A 121 -5.18 -4.43 16.41
N ASP A 122 -5.15 -4.91 17.67
CA ASP A 122 -5.24 -4.06 18.86
C ASP A 122 -4.10 -3.03 18.93
N ALA A 123 -2.87 -3.44 18.63
CA ALA A 123 -1.71 -2.56 18.63
C ALA A 123 -1.82 -1.47 17.54
N VAL A 124 -2.29 -1.82 16.35
CA VAL A 124 -2.52 -0.85 15.28
C VAL A 124 -3.64 0.11 15.65
N GLN A 125 -4.77 -0.37 16.16
CA GLN A 125 -5.89 0.47 16.63
C GLN A 125 -5.46 1.43 17.74
N TRP A 126 -4.66 0.94 18.70
CA TRP A 126 -4.12 1.77 19.76
C TRP A 126 -3.24 2.90 19.22
N LEU A 127 -2.43 2.63 18.19
CA LEU A 127 -1.46 3.58 17.67
C LEU A 127 -2.09 4.62 16.72
N VAL A 128 -3.05 4.23 15.89
CA VAL A 128 -3.61 5.08 14.83
C VAL A 128 -5.05 5.52 15.10
N GLY A 129 -5.70 4.95 16.10
CA GLY A 129 -7.09 5.18 16.45
C GLY A 129 -8.06 4.21 15.76
N PRO A 130 -9.22 3.95 16.41
CA PRO A 130 -10.20 2.95 15.94
C PRO A 130 -10.87 3.33 14.61
N ALA A 131 -10.88 4.60 14.24
CA ALA A 131 -11.50 5.07 13.01
C ALA A 131 -10.83 4.55 11.72
N TRP A 132 -9.66 3.93 11.82
CA TRP A 132 -8.90 3.41 10.68
C TRP A 132 -9.01 1.90 10.47
N ILE A 133 -9.52 1.20 11.46
CA ILE A 133 -9.77 -0.23 11.38
C ILE A 133 -11.21 -0.45 11.83
N HIS A 134 -12.10 -0.59 10.87
CA HIS A 134 -13.48 -0.93 11.12
C HIS A 134 -13.68 -2.41 10.82
N ASP A 135 -14.26 -3.13 11.77
CA ASP A 135 -14.69 -4.50 11.59
C ASP A 135 -16.03 -4.50 10.83
N ASP A 136 -16.15 -5.37 9.83
CA ASP A 136 -17.24 -5.39 8.87
C ASP A 136 -18.56 -5.99 9.41
N VAL A 137 -18.71 -6.15 10.69
CA VAL A 137 -19.96 -6.67 11.28
C VAL A 137 -21.14 -5.69 11.11
N GLY A 138 -20.92 -4.55 10.48
CA GLY A 138 -21.94 -3.53 10.30
C GLY A 138 -22.00 -2.83 8.94
N GLY A 139 -21.28 -3.32 7.91
CA GLY A 139 -21.29 -2.72 6.57
C GLY A 139 -20.48 -1.42 6.46
N HIS A 140 -19.43 -1.29 7.25
CA HIS A 140 -18.49 -0.18 7.18
C HIS A 140 -17.25 -0.57 6.36
N ASP A 141 -16.59 0.41 5.73
CA ASP A 141 -15.38 0.20 4.93
C ASP A 141 -14.26 -0.41 5.77
N VAL A 142 -14.13 -1.73 5.70
CA VAL A 142 -13.07 -2.46 6.35
C VAL A 142 -11.82 -2.37 5.51
N HIS A 143 -10.76 -1.83 6.11
CA HIS A 143 -9.44 -1.84 5.49
C HIS A 143 -8.55 -2.95 6.06
N LEU A 144 -9.18 -4.03 6.54
CA LEU A 144 -8.55 -5.23 7.06
C LEU A 144 -8.73 -6.37 6.06
N TYR A 145 -7.61 -6.96 5.62
CA TYR A 145 -7.58 -8.00 4.60
C TYR A 145 -6.65 -9.14 5.02
N TYR A 146 -6.91 -10.32 4.44
CA TYR A 146 -6.09 -11.53 4.63
C TYR A 146 -5.62 -12.01 3.25
N ALA A 147 -4.32 -12.26 3.10
CA ALA A 147 -3.77 -12.75 1.84
C ALA A 147 -4.35 -14.13 1.46
N SER A 148 -4.63 -14.98 2.45
CA SER A 148 -5.26 -16.30 2.25
C SER A 148 -6.63 -16.24 1.58
N HIS A 149 -7.38 -15.16 1.72
CA HIS A 149 -8.68 -14.99 1.05
C HIS A 149 -8.55 -14.79 -0.47
N TYR A 150 -7.34 -14.58 -0.98
CA TYR A 150 -7.08 -14.30 -2.38
C TYR A 150 -6.35 -15.42 -3.12
N PHE A 151 -6.21 -16.62 -2.55
CA PHE A 151 -5.50 -17.73 -3.18
C PHE A 151 -6.05 -18.09 -4.56
N ASP A 152 -7.36 -18.12 -4.74
CA ASP A 152 -7.96 -18.36 -6.06
C ASP A 152 -7.62 -17.27 -7.07
N ALA A 153 -7.57 -16.01 -6.64
CA ALA A 153 -7.17 -14.89 -7.50
C ALA A 153 -5.69 -14.97 -7.85
N MET A 154 -4.83 -15.33 -6.89
CA MET A 154 -3.40 -15.53 -7.10
C MET A 154 -3.13 -16.69 -8.06
N HIS A 155 -3.85 -17.82 -7.90
CA HIS A 155 -3.74 -18.96 -8.82
C HIS A 155 -4.13 -18.58 -10.25
N ARG A 156 -5.26 -17.89 -10.45
CA ARG A 156 -5.66 -17.39 -11.78
C ARG A 156 -4.64 -16.43 -12.37
N ALA A 157 -4.06 -15.54 -11.56
CA ALA A 157 -3.01 -14.64 -12.01
C ALA A 157 -1.74 -15.39 -12.41
N ALA A 158 -1.35 -16.44 -11.67
CA ALA A 158 -0.21 -17.28 -12.01
C ALA A 158 -0.44 -18.01 -13.35
N LEU A 159 -1.62 -18.60 -13.55
CA LEU A 159 -1.99 -19.22 -14.84
C LEU A 159 -1.88 -18.21 -15.99
N TYR A 160 -2.44 -17.02 -15.80
CA TYR A 160 -2.36 -15.95 -16.81
C TYR A 160 -0.91 -15.60 -17.18
N LEU A 161 -0.04 -15.45 -16.18
CA LEU A 161 1.38 -15.15 -16.41
C LEU A 161 2.09 -16.28 -17.18
N ILE A 162 1.78 -17.53 -16.87
CA ILE A 162 2.36 -18.71 -17.55
C ILE A 162 1.86 -18.77 -19.01
N GLU A 163 0.56 -18.61 -19.23
CA GLU A 163 -0.05 -18.62 -20.57
C GLU A 163 0.56 -17.57 -21.51
N HIS A 164 0.96 -16.42 -20.95
CA HIS A 164 1.57 -15.32 -21.71
C HIS A 164 3.10 -15.37 -21.73
N GLY A 165 3.73 -16.45 -21.22
CA GLY A 165 5.19 -16.59 -21.20
C GLY A 165 5.91 -15.62 -20.26
N LEU A 166 5.19 -15.03 -19.29
CA LEU A 166 5.72 -14.09 -18.30
C LEU A 166 6.19 -14.78 -17.01
N ALA A 167 5.85 -16.04 -16.82
CA ALA A 167 6.29 -16.87 -15.73
C ALA A 167 6.59 -18.30 -16.23
N TYR A 168 7.42 -19.02 -15.49
CA TYR A 168 7.73 -20.43 -15.77
C TYR A 168 7.82 -21.22 -14.46
N VAL A 169 7.63 -22.53 -14.54
CA VAL A 169 7.81 -23.46 -13.42
C VAL A 169 9.28 -23.82 -13.32
N ASP A 170 9.92 -23.47 -12.20
CA ASP A 170 11.32 -23.79 -11.93
C ASP A 170 11.40 -25.07 -11.07
N GLU A 171 12.04 -26.07 -11.58
CA GLU A 171 12.22 -27.37 -10.90
C GLU A 171 13.65 -27.55 -10.37
N GLN A 172 14.41 -26.47 -10.23
CA GLN A 172 15.74 -26.53 -9.59
C GLN A 172 15.62 -26.92 -8.12
N SER A 173 16.61 -27.67 -7.63
CA SER A 173 16.75 -27.87 -6.18
C SER A 173 17.03 -26.55 -5.44
N PRO A 174 16.72 -26.45 -4.13
CA PRO A 174 17.09 -25.27 -3.34
C PRO A 174 18.61 -24.99 -3.36
N GLU A 175 19.43 -26.03 -3.47
CA GLU A 175 20.89 -25.90 -3.57
C GLU A 175 21.29 -25.30 -4.92
N ASP A 176 20.70 -25.77 -6.01
CA ASP A 176 20.95 -25.22 -7.35
C ASP A 176 20.52 -23.77 -7.45
N MET A 177 19.34 -23.42 -6.92
CA MET A 177 18.88 -22.04 -6.87
C MET A 177 19.84 -21.13 -6.10
N ARG A 178 20.36 -21.57 -4.93
CA ARG A 178 21.34 -20.78 -4.17
C ARG A 178 22.64 -20.60 -4.93
N ARG A 179 23.11 -21.65 -5.61
CA ARG A 179 24.33 -21.59 -6.40
C ARG A 179 24.21 -20.69 -7.62
N ASN A 180 23.04 -20.73 -8.29
CA ASN A 180 22.82 -20.08 -9.57
C ASN A 180 22.31 -18.65 -9.46
N ARG A 181 21.79 -18.20 -8.30
CA ARG A 181 21.17 -16.86 -8.17
C ARG A 181 22.17 -15.70 -8.22
N GLY A 182 23.49 -15.98 -8.08
CA GLY A 182 24.52 -14.94 -8.03
C GLY A 182 24.53 -14.14 -6.72
N ASP A 183 25.36 -13.08 -6.72
CA ASP A 183 25.51 -12.14 -5.61
C ASP A 183 25.69 -10.70 -6.14
N PHE A 184 26.05 -9.75 -5.26
CA PHE A 184 26.22 -8.34 -5.63
C PHE A 184 27.37 -8.10 -6.63
N THR A 185 28.29 -9.03 -6.78
CA THR A 185 29.48 -8.92 -7.63
C THR A 185 29.46 -9.86 -8.83
N HIS A 186 28.65 -10.91 -8.77
CA HIS A 186 28.55 -11.92 -9.81
C HIS A 186 27.08 -12.07 -10.26
N PRO A 187 26.80 -11.93 -11.57
CA PRO A 187 25.45 -12.15 -12.09
C PRO A 187 25.03 -13.60 -11.90
N GLY A 188 23.73 -13.81 -11.72
CA GLY A 188 23.14 -15.15 -11.66
C GLY A 188 23.19 -15.86 -13.01
N VAL A 189 23.00 -17.18 -12.98
CA VAL A 189 22.85 -18.03 -14.15
C VAL A 189 21.36 -18.34 -14.33
N ASP A 190 20.86 -18.18 -15.55
CA ASP A 190 19.46 -18.49 -15.87
C ASP A 190 19.15 -19.96 -15.58
N SER A 191 17.94 -20.18 -15.06
CA SER A 191 17.41 -21.53 -14.88
C SER A 191 17.34 -22.27 -16.21
N PRO A 192 17.72 -23.57 -16.27
CA PRO A 192 17.55 -24.39 -17.48
C PRO A 192 16.08 -24.55 -17.87
N PHE A 193 15.15 -24.27 -16.97
CA PHE A 193 13.70 -24.38 -17.21
C PHE A 193 13.08 -23.09 -17.75
N ARG A 194 13.81 -21.97 -17.78
CA ARG A 194 13.34 -20.67 -18.25
C ARG A 194 12.87 -20.67 -19.69
N ALA A 195 13.46 -21.51 -20.55
CA ALA A 195 13.16 -21.60 -21.97
C ALA A 195 11.96 -22.51 -22.32
N ARG A 196 11.28 -23.09 -21.34
CA ARG A 196 10.08 -23.92 -21.55
C ARG A 196 8.95 -23.09 -22.16
N THR A 197 8.20 -23.74 -23.03
CA THR A 197 6.98 -23.15 -23.62
C THR A 197 5.88 -22.95 -22.56
N PRO A 198 4.92 -22.03 -22.79
CA PRO A 198 3.76 -21.88 -21.92
C PRO A 198 2.99 -23.20 -21.71
N ALA A 199 2.80 -24.01 -22.76
CA ALA A 199 2.11 -25.30 -22.65
C ALA A 199 2.84 -26.29 -21.74
N GLU A 200 4.17 -26.36 -21.84
CA GLU A 200 4.98 -27.21 -20.95
C GLU A 200 4.93 -26.74 -19.49
N ASN A 201 4.92 -25.44 -19.25
CA ASN A 201 4.82 -24.85 -17.91
C ASN A 201 3.43 -25.07 -17.32
N LEU A 202 2.34 -24.90 -18.09
CA LEU A 202 0.97 -25.16 -17.64
C LEU A 202 0.75 -26.62 -17.24
N ALA A 203 1.39 -27.56 -17.96
CA ALA A 203 1.29 -28.99 -17.62
C ALA A 203 2.02 -29.38 -16.32
N ARG A 204 2.85 -28.49 -15.78
CA ARG A 204 3.65 -28.69 -14.55
C ARG A 204 3.15 -27.87 -13.36
N PHE A 205 2.41 -26.83 -13.62
CA PHE A 205 1.83 -25.96 -12.61
C PHE A 205 0.52 -26.54 -12.04
#